data_16a8abae440db58724cde591bb7c9838
#
_entry.id   16a8abae440db58724cde591bb7c9838
#
_cell.length_a   1.000
_cell.length_b   1.000
_cell.length_c   1.000
_cell.angle_alpha   90.00
_cell.angle_beta   90.00
_cell.angle_gamma   90.00
#
_symmetry.space_group_name_H-M   'P 1'
#
loop_
_entity.id
_entity.type
_entity.pdbx_description
1 polymer ?
#
loop_
_entity_poly.entity_id
_entity_poly.type
_entity_poly.pdbx_seq_one_letter_code
_entity_poly.pdbx_strand_id
1 'polypeptide(L)'
;MCIRDSDKMAELGADRSQISAVIGPCISQKAYEVDMEFFEMFINSDQNNKQFFDFNFDTDKYHFNLSKFSLNELQKANISSVEFTGHCTYMDEKSFFSYRRSCHKKEPDYGRLISTVML
;
A
#
# COMPACT_ATOMS: atom_id res chain seq x y z
N MET A 1 3.42 -2.16 8.97
CA MET A 1 3.69 -3.57 8.66
C MET A 1 5.09 -3.77 8.15
N CYS A 2 5.46 -3.39 6.96
CA CYS A 2 6.80 -3.65 6.38
C CYS A 2 8.00 -3.12 7.20
N ILE A 3 7.88 -1.95 7.84
CA ILE A 3 8.95 -1.39 8.67
C ILE A 3 9.20 -2.25 9.90
N ARG A 4 8.15 -2.68 10.59
CA ARG A 4 8.25 -3.56 11.76
C ARG A 4 8.91 -4.89 11.43
N ASP A 5 8.63 -5.46 10.26
CA ASP A 5 9.22 -6.72 9.80
C ASP A 5 10.70 -6.55 9.50
N SER A 6 11.10 -5.45 8.82
CA SER A 6 12.50 -5.15 8.55
C SER A 6 13.30 -4.85 9.82
N ASP A 7 12.70 -4.18 10.79
CA ASP A 7 13.31 -3.95 12.11
C ASP A 7 13.55 -5.29 12.82
N LYS A 8 12.55 -6.18 12.78
CA LYS A 8 12.68 -7.51 13.39
C LYS A 8 13.75 -8.37 12.72
N MET A 9 13.85 -8.34 11.40
CA MET A 9 14.92 -9.02 10.66
C MET A 9 16.30 -8.49 11.05
N ALA A 10 16.44 -7.15 11.17
CA ALA A 10 17.70 -6.53 11.60
C ALA A 10 18.07 -6.93 13.04
N GLU A 11 17.11 -6.96 13.98
CA GLU A 11 17.30 -7.46 15.35
C GLU A 11 17.80 -8.91 15.38
N LEU A 12 17.38 -9.73 14.41
CA LEU A 12 17.78 -11.13 14.27
C LEU A 12 19.11 -11.30 13.49
N GLY A 13 19.79 -10.20 13.14
CA GLY A 13 21.11 -10.21 12.52
C GLY A 13 21.10 -10.02 11.00
N ALA A 14 19.98 -9.72 10.36
CA ALA A 14 19.93 -9.41 8.94
C ALA A 14 20.54 -8.05 8.64
N ASP A 15 21.29 -7.96 7.53
CA ASP A 15 21.75 -6.69 6.98
C ASP A 15 20.66 -6.09 6.08
N ARG A 16 20.18 -4.89 6.43
CA ARG A 16 19.12 -4.19 5.67
C ARG A 16 19.50 -3.96 4.21
N SER A 17 20.78 -3.79 3.92
CA SER A 17 21.28 -3.64 2.55
C SER A 17 21.15 -4.90 1.69
N GLN A 18 20.94 -6.05 2.33
CA GLN A 18 20.73 -7.35 1.67
C GLN A 18 19.26 -7.80 1.70
N ILE A 19 18.38 -7.04 2.33
CA ILE A 19 16.95 -7.34 2.32
C ILE A 19 16.36 -6.87 0.98
N SER A 20 15.67 -7.78 0.31
CA SER A 20 14.85 -7.47 -0.86
C SER A 20 13.37 -7.44 -0.46
N ALA A 21 12.65 -6.45 -0.94
CA ALA A 21 11.22 -6.29 -0.70
C ALA A 21 10.45 -6.19 -2.02
N VAL A 22 9.28 -6.79 -2.06
CA VAL A 22 8.35 -6.66 -3.19
C VAL A 22 7.01 -6.18 -2.68
N ILE A 23 6.52 -5.09 -3.25
CA ILE A 23 5.14 -4.63 -3.04
C ILE A 23 4.26 -5.43 -3.99
N GLY A 24 3.45 -6.32 -3.43
CA GLY A 24 2.52 -7.15 -4.18
C GLY A 24 1.32 -6.36 -4.75
N PRO A 25 0.37 -7.07 -5.39
CA PRO A 25 -0.85 -6.45 -5.90
C PRO A 25 -1.60 -5.68 -4.80
N CYS A 26 -1.95 -4.45 -5.06
CA CYS A 26 -2.70 -3.59 -4.15
C CYS A 26 -3.65 -2.68 -4.93
N ILE A 27 -4.52 -1.96 -4.24
CA ILE A 27 -5.42 -1.00 -4.88
C ILE A 27 -4.62 0.17 -5.46
N SER A 28 -4.88 0.53 -6.71
CA SER A 28 -4.25 1.68 -7.36
C SER A 28 -4.81 3.01 -6.83
N GLN A 29 -4.04 4.09 -6.99
CA GLN A 29 -4.46 5.44 -6.58
C GLN A 29 -5.81 5.84 -7.17
N LYS A 30 -6.05 5.56 -8.45
CA LYS A 30 -7.30 5.90 -9.13
C LYS A 30 -8.55 5.25 -8.52
N ALA A 31 -8.38 4.09 -7.89
CA ALA A 31 -9.47 3.33 -7.27
C ALA A 31 -9.53 3.52 -5.74
N TYR A 32 -8.51 4.14 -5.13
CA TYR A 32 -8.41 4.28 -3.68
C TYR A 32 -8.82 5.67 -3.21
N GLU A 33 -10.12 5.92 -3.28
CA GLU A 33 -10.73 7.12 -2.73
C GLU A 33 -10.82 7.02 -1.20
N VAL A 34 -10.41 8.07 -0.50
CA VAL A 34 -10.36 8.17 0.97
C VAL A 34 -10.94 9.53 1.41
N ASP A 35 -11.42 9.60 2.64
CA ASP A 35 -11.98 10.81 3.21
C ASP A 35 -10.91 11.78 3.77
N MET A 36 -11.38 12.94 4.22
CA MET A 36 -10.56 13.97 4.82
C MET A 36 -9.88 13.48 6.11
N GLU A 37 -10.57 12.70 6.93
CA GLU A 37 -10.03 12.19 8.20
C GLU A 37 -8.82 11.29 7.95
N PHE A 38 -8.89 10.42 6.95
CA PHE A 38 -7.75 9.59 6.53
C PHE A 38 -6.56 10.45 6.07
N PHE A 39 -6.82 11.48 5.26
CA PHE A 39 -5.79 12.42 4.80
C PHE A 39 -5.12 13.13 5.98
N GLU A 40 -5.91 13.70 6.89
CA GLU A 40 -5.41 14.43 8.06
C GLU A 40 -4.55 13.56 8.97
N MET A 41 -4.91 12.29 9.17
CA MET A 41 -4.13 11.35 9.95
C MET A 41 -2.70 11.19 9.39
N PHE A 42 -2.55 11.11 8.07
CA PHE A 42 -1.23 11.02 7.42
C PHE A 42 -0.45 12.32 7.47
N ILE A 43 -1.10 13.46 7.27
CA ILE A 43 -0.45 14.78 7.32
C ILE A 43 0.01 15.11 8.74
N ASN A 44 -0.76 14.76 9.76
CA ASN A 44 -0.39 14.97 11.16
C ASN A 44 0.82 14.12 11.58
N SER A 45 1.00 12.96 10.97
CA SER A 45 2.20 12.15 11.24
C SER A 45 3.45 12.65 10.51
N ASP A 46 3.31 13.10 9.27
CA ASP A 46 4.39 13.72 8.47
C ASP A 46 3.76 14.52 7.32
N GLN A 47 4.01 15.83 7.28
CA GLN A 47 3.48 16.72 6.24
C GLN A 47 3.95 16.36 4.83
N ASN A 48 5.08 15.69 4.68
CA ASN A 48 5.58 15.22 3.39
C ASN A 48 4.67 14.16 2.76
N ASN A 49 3.81 13.52 3.56
CA ASN A 49 2.84 12.53 3.07
C ASN A 49 1.83 13.11 2.09
N LYS A 50 1.67 14.43 2.03
CA LYS A 50 0.80 15.11 1.05
C LYS A 50 1.08 14.67 -0.39
N GLN A 51 2.33 14.37 -0.72
CA GLN A 51 2.73 13.93 -2.06
C GLN A 51 2.09 12.60 -2.54
N PHE A 52 1.47 11.84 -1.63
CA PHE A 52 0.82 10.57 -1.94
C PHE A 52 -0.70 10.72 -2.13
N PHE A 53 -1.22 11.93 -2.08
CA PHE A 53 -2.64 12.23 -2.19
C PHE A 53 -2.93 13.17 -3.33
N ASP A 54 -3.94 12.85 -4.13
CA ASP A 54 -4.53 13.74 -5.14
C ASP A 54 -5.96 14.09 -4.72
N PHE A 55 -6.29 15.37 -4.71
CA PHE A 55 -7.64 15.83 -4.36
C PHE A 55 -8.56 15.74 -5.57
N ASN A 56 -9.73 15.14 -5.37
CA ASN A 56 -10.78 15.04 -6.38
C ASN A 56 -11.86 16.10 -6.10
N PHE A 57 -11.91 17.13 -6.91
CA PHE A 57 -12.86 18.24 -6.79
C PHE A 57 -14.32 17.83 -7.06
N ASP A 58 -14.57 16.73 -7.78
CA ASP A 58 -15.93 16.27 -8.09
C ASP A 58 -16.58 15.55 -6.92
N THR A 59 -15.79 14.85 -6.11
CA THR A 59 -16.27 14.05 -4.96
C THR A 59 -15.92 14.66 -3.61
N ASP A 60 -15.12 15.72 -3.60
CA ASP A 60 -14.58 16.37 -2.39
C ASP A 60 -13.81 15.41 -1.48
N LYS A 61 -13.08 14.48 -2.11
CA LYS A 61 -12.29 13.44 -1.45
C LYS A 61 -10.88 13.35 -2.02
N TYR A 62 -10.06 12.52 -1.41
CA TYR A 62 -8.69 12.28 -1.85
C TYR A 62 -8.53 10.91 -2.49
N HIS A 63 -7.58 10.80 -3.42
CA HIS A 63 -7.07 9.53 -3.94
C HIS A 63 -5.69 9.27 -3.38
N PHE A 64 -5.54 8.16 -2.64
CA PHE A 64 -4.29 7.80 -1.96
C PHE A 64 -3.46 6.81 -2.77
N ASN A 65 -2.18 7.12 -2.95
CA ASN A 65 -1.22 6.25 -3.64
C ASN A 65 -0.50 5.32 -2.66
N LEU A 66 -1.16 4.20 -2.34
CA LEU A 66 -0.66 3.21 -1.39
C LEU A 66 0.68 2.60 -1.81
N SER A 67 0.86 2.25 -3.08
CA SER A 67 2.10 1.64 -3.56
C SER A 67 3.29 2.60 -3.46
N LYS A 68 3.11 3.86 -3.86
CA LYS A 68 4.15 4.89 -3.74
C LYS A 68 4.50 5.20 -2.28
N PHE A 69 3.50 5.27 -1.41
CA PHE A 69 3.70 5.44 0.03
C PHE A 69 4.51 4.26 0.61
N SER A 70 4.11 3.02 0.31
CA SER A 70 4.80 1.82 0.78
C SER A 70 6.25 1.75 0.27
N LEU A 71 6.49 2.11 -0.99
CA LEU A 71 7.83 2.21 -1.56
C LEU A 71 8.70 3.21 -0.79
N ASN A 72 8.15 4.40 -0.53
CA ASN A 72 8.86 5.45 0.22
C ASN A 72 9.21 5.00 1.65
N GLU A 73 8.30 4.32 2.33
CA GLU A 73 8.55 3.80 3.68
C GLU A 73 9.64 2.71 3.70
N LEU A 74 9.66 1.82 2.71
CA LEU A 74 10.73 0.81 2.57
C LEU A 74 12.08 1.45 2.25
N GLN A 75 12.11 2.50 1.43
CA GLN A 75 13.33 3.26 1.15
C GLN A 75 13.85 3.98 2.40
N LYS A 76 12.97 4.60 3.19
CA LYS A 76 13.33 5.20 4.49
C LYS A 76 13.89 4.17 5.48
N ALA A 77 13.43 2.93 5.40
CA ALA A 77 13.94 1.81 6.21
C ALA A 77 15.30 1.27 5.70
N ASN A 78 15.92 1.90 4.69
CA ASN A 78 17.19 1.49 4.07
C ASN A 78 17.18 0.10 3.44
N ILE A 79 16.02 -0.33 2.92
CA ILE A 79 15.91 -1.53 2.10
C ILE A 79 16.43 -1.19 0.71
N SER A 80 17.49 -1.89 0.26
CA SER A 80 18.20 -1.54 -0.97
C SER A 80 17.47 -1.97 -2.24
N SER A 81 16.72 -3.07 -2.19
CA SER A 81 16.01 -3.61 -3.34
C SER A 81 14.52 -3.64 -3.04
N VAL A 82 13.75 -2.74 -3.69
CA VAL A 82 12.29 -2.69 -3.57
C VAL A 82 11.69 -2.67 -4.97
N GLU A 83 10.83 -3.63 -5.23
CA GLU A 83 10.08 -3.72 -6.49
C GLU A 83 8.58 -3.64 -6.22
N PHE A 84 7.82 -3.28 -7.26
CA PHE A 84 6.37 -3.27 -7.25
C PHE A 84 5.84 -4.07 -8.44
N THR A 85 4.90 -4.99 -8.18
CA THR A 85 4.34 -5.86 -9.24
C THR A 85 3.48 -5.12 -10.26
N GLY A 86 3.02 -3.92 -9.95
CA GLY A 86 2.24 -3.08 -10.87
C GLY A 86 0.77 -3.47 -11.02
N HIS A 87 0.27 -4.45 -10.27
CA HIS A 87 -1.10 -4.93 -10.39
C HIS A 87 -2.06 -4.18 -9.45
N CYS A 88 -3.24 -3.84 -9.98
CA CYS A 88 -4.32 -3.25 -9.20
C CYS A 88 -5.38 -4.30 -8.84
N THR A 89 -5.55 -4.56 -7.55
CA THR A 89 -6.54 -5.54 -7.06
C THR A 89 -7.98 -5.13 -7.33
N TYR A 90 -8.26 -3.83 -7.41
CA TYR A 90 -9.60 -3.32 -7.70
C TYR A 90 -9.98 -3.45 -9.17
N MET A 91 -9.06 -3.11 -10.08
CA MET A 91 -9.31 -3.07 -11.54
C MET A 91 -9.26 -4.46 -12.17
N ASP A 92 -8.38 -5.34 -11.70
CA ASP A 92 -8.24 -6.70 -12.22
C ASP A 92 -9.09 -7.68 -11.40
N GLU A 93 -10.36 -7.72 -11.71
CA GLU A 93 -11.33 -8.61 -11.04
C GLU A 93 -11.10 -10.09 -11.33
N LYS A 94 -10.50 -10.40 -12.46
CA LYS A 94 -10.27 -11.80 -12.86
C LYS A 94 -9.16 -12.46 -12.06
N SER A 95 -8.16 -11.68 -11.67
CA SER A 95 -6.95 -12.19 -11.00
C SER A 95 -6.96 -11.97 -9.48
N PHE A 96 -7.69 -10.97 -8.99
CA PHE A 96 -7.57 -10.56 -7.60
C PHE A 96 -8.91 -10.29 -6.91
N PHE A 97 -9.00 -10.67 -5.65
CA PHE A 97 -10.05 -10.19 -4.75
C PHE A 97 -9.76 -8.74 -4.32
N SER A 98 -10.81 -7.96 -4.08
CA SER A 98 -10.70 -6.60 -3.57
C SER A 98 -11.85 -6.28 -2.63
N TYR A 99 -11.52 -5.99 -1.37
CA TYR A 99 -12.49 -5.57 -0.37
C TYR A 99 -13.27 -4.33 -0.80
N ARG A 100 -12.59 -3.30 -1.31
CA ARG A 100 -13.23 -2.07 -1.79
C ARG A 100 -14.23 -2.35 -2.92
N ARG A 101 -13.90 -3.25 -3.85
CA ARG A 101 -14.81 -3.65 -4.91
C ARG A 101 -16.03 -4.38 -4.35
N SER A 102 -15.85 -5.30 -3.41
CA SER A 102 -16.95 -5.99 -2.74
C SER A 102 -17.88 -5.01 -2.02
N CYS A 103 -17.35 -4.00 -1.34
CA CYS A 103 -18.15 -2.94 -0.74
C CYS A 103 -18.97 -2.17 -1.78
N HIS A 104 -18.37 -1.80 -2.91
CA HIS A 104 -19.08 -1.10 -3.99
C HIS A 104 -20.17 -1.96 -4.64
N LYS A 105 -19.93 -3.27 -4.76
CA LYS A 105 -20.92 -4.25 -5.27
C LYS A 105 -21.92 -4.70 -4.22
N LYS A 106 -21.79 -4.27 -2.97
CA LYS A 106 -22.63 -4.67 -1.82
C LYS A 106 -22.67 -6.20 -1.63
N GLU A 107 -21.54 -6.84 -1.83
CA GLU A 107 -21.40 -8.27 -1.60
C GLU A 107 -21.40 -8.58 -0.10
N PRO A 108 -22.00 -9.72 0.34
CA PRO A 108 -22.11 -10.06 1.77
C PRO A 108 -20.77 -10.49 2.39
N ASP A 109 -19.83 -10.93 1.57
CA ASP A 109 -18.47 -11.34 1.98
C ASP A 109 -17.48 -11.03 0.87
N TYR A 110 -16.18 -11.19 1.15
CA TYR A 110 -15.09 -10.91 0.20
C TYR A 110 -14.01 -11.98 0.31
N GLY A 111 -13.39 -12.29 -0.84
CA GLY A 111 -12.22 -13.15 -0.90
C GLY A 111 -10.96 -12.44 -0.39
N ARG A 112 -9.95 -13.23 -0.05
CA ARG A 112 -8.65 -12.75 0.46
C ARG A 112 -7.53 -13.25 -0.44
N LEU A 113 -6.43 -12.52 -0.46
CA LEU A 113 -5.21 -12.88 -1.16
C LEU A 113 -4.17 -13.35 -0.13
N ILE A 114 -3.35 -14.31 -0.54
CA ILE A 114 -2.18 -14.74 0.23
C ILE A 114 -0.94 -14.51 -0.62
N SER A 115 0.11 -14.00 0.00
CA SER A 115 1.43 -13.90 -0.61
C SER A 115 2.39 -14.77 0.18
N THR A 116 3.17 -15.57 -0.52
CA THR A 116 4.17 -16.47 0.07
C THR A 116 5.52 -16.27 -0.58
N VAL A 117 6.56 -16.41 0.22
CA VAL A 117 7.96 -16.40 -0.23
C VAL A 117 8.64 -17.62 0.32
N MET A 118 9.43 -18.29 -0.52
CA MET A 118 10.26 -19.43 -0.14
C MET A 118 11.70 -19.13 -0.56
N LEU A 119 12.63 -19.34 0.38
CA LEU A 119 14.07 -19.19 0.19
C LEU A 119 14.71 -20.50 -0.24
#